data_232b7e97e1b5acf5768d3f36afaf8105
#
_entry.id   232b7e97e1b5acf5768d3f36afaf8105
#
_cell.length_a   1.000
_cell.length_b   1.000
_cell.length_c   1.000
_cell.angle_alpha   90.00
_cell.angle_beta   90.00
_cell.angle_gamma   90.00
#
_symmetry.space_group_name_H-M   'P 1'
#
loop_
_entity.id
_entity.type
_entity.pdbx_description
1 polymer ?
#
loop_
_entity_poly.entity_id
_entity_poly.type
_entity_poly.pdbx_seq_one_letter_code
_entity_poly.pdbx_strand_id
1 'polypeptide(L)'
;MARASANVAEYDALVSKAKDRVRASLRDPGSAKFGPVAISHKNGTVACGTVSSRNGFGGMSGQQPFIAFTDSVMLPENEWDFAAQWKKYCG
;
A
#
# COMPACT_ATOMS: atom_id res chain seq x y z
N MET A 1 8.21 18.12 22.55
CA MET A 1 8.39 17.05 21.57
C MET A 1 7.24 16.04 21.52
N ALA A 2 6.21 16.22 22.36
CA ALA A 2 5.03 15.37 22.34
C ALA A 2 4.35 15.35 20.97
N ARG A 3 4.33 16.50 20.28
CA ARG A 3 3.74 16.62 18.94
C ARG A 3 4.46 15.72 17.91
N ALA A 4 5.80 15.69 17.94
CA ALA A 4 6.58 14.86 17.03
C ALA A 4 6.31 13.38 17.28
N SER A 5 6.23 12.96 18.55
CA SER A 5 5.91 11.59 18.92
C SER A 5 4.52 11.20 18.44
N ALA A 6 3.53 12.10 18.62
CA ALA A 6 2.17 11.86 18.16
C ALA A 6 2.12 11.69 16.63
N ASN A 7 2.86 12.54 15.89
CA ASN A 7 2.89 12.45 14.43
C ASN A 7 3.52 11.15 13.96
N VAL A 8 4.58 10.69 14.63
CA VAL A 8 5.21 9.40 14.31
C VAL A 8 4.25 8.25 14.58
N ALA A 9 3.55 8.28 15.71
CA ALA A 9 2.59 7.25 16.06
C ALA A 9 1.43 7.20 15.05
N GLU A 10 0.93 8.36 14.63
CA GLU A 10 -0.14 8.44 13.61
C GLU A 10 0.34 7.88 12.27
N TYR A 11 1.54 8.23 11.86
CA TYR A 11 2.13 7.74 10.61
C TYR A 11 2.25 6.21 10.65
N ASP A 12 2.80 5.69 11.73
CA ASP A 12 2.98 4.23 11.89
C ASP A 12 1.64 3.50 11.87
N ALA A 13 0.62 4.07 12.52
CA ALA A 13 -0.72 3.48 12.54
C ALA A 13 -1.33 3.46 11.13
N LEU A 14 -1.16 4.53 10.36
CA LEU A 14 -1.65 4.61 8.99
C LEU A 14 -0.96 3.57 8.10
N VAL A 15 0.35 3.44 8.23
CA VAL A 15 1.12 2.44 7.47
C VAL A 15 0.67 1.04 7.84
N SER A 16 0.51 0.75 9.12
CA SER A 16 0.09 -0.57 9.60
C SER A 16 -1.30 -0.95 9.05
N LYS A 17 -2.24 -0.02 9.12
CA LYS A 17 -3.60 -0.24 8.60
C LYS A 17 -3.59 -0.44 7.08
N ALA A 18 -2.76 0.33 6.38
CA ALA A 18 -2.63 0.19 4.93
C ALA A 18 -2.10 -1.18 4.56
N LYS A 19 -1.07 -1.66 5.26
CA LYS A 19 -0.52 -3.00 5.03
C LYS A 19 -1.57 -4.08 5.27
N ASP A 20 -2.38 -3.95 6.31
CA ASP A 20 -3.44 -4.91 6.60
C ASP A 20 -4.47 -4.95 5.47
N ARG A 21 -4.84 -3.79 4.93
CA ARG A 21 -5.76 -3.72 3.79
C ARG A 21 -5.17 -4.37 2.55
N VAL A 22 -3.89 -4.12 2.28
CA VAL A 22 -3.21 -4.72 1.13
C VAL A 22 -3.18 -6.23 1.28
N ARG A 23 -2.83 -6.74 2.47
CA ARG A 23 -2.84 -8.19 2.73
C ARG A 23 -4.22 -8.79 2.43
N ALA A 24 -5.28 -8.12 2.88
CA ALA A 24 -6.64 -8.61 2.69
C ALA A 24 -7.04 -8.67 1.22
N SER A 25 -6.41 -7.88 0.35
CA SER A 25 -6.71 -7.87 -1.07
C SER A 25 -5.84 -8.84 -1.87
N LEU A 26 -4.86 -9.49 -1.24
CA LEU A 26 -3.96 -10.41 -1.92
C LEU A 26 -4.53 -11.82 -1.93
N ARG A 27 -4.14 -12.60 -2.93
CA ARG A 27 -4.56 -14.00 -3.06
C ARG A 27 -4.04 -14.84 -1.90
N ASP A 28 -2.80 -14.58 -1.48
CA ASP A 28 -2.16 -15.27 -0.35
C ASP A 28 -1.63 -14.23 0.64
N PRO A 29 -2.49 -13.76 1.56
CA PRO A 29 -2.10 -12.67 2.48
C PRO A 29 -0.87 -12.99 3.32
N GLY A 30 -0.69 -14.24 3.74
CA GLY A 30 0.43 -14.63 4.56
C GLY A 30 1.78 -14.57 3.85
N SER A 31 1.78 -14.53 2.52
CA SER A 31 3.01 -14.45 1.74
C SER A 31 3.48 -13.02 1.48
N ALA A 32 2.72 -12.02 1.91
CA ALA A 32 3.03 -10.62 1.60
C ALA A 32 4.37 -10.18 2.17
N LYS A 33 5.19 -9.58 1.32
CA LYS A 33 6.47 -8.97 1.71
C LYS A 33 6.46 -7.54 1.22
N PHE A 34 6.46 -6.60 2.15
CA PHE A 34 6.37 -5.18 1.82
C PHE A 34 7.75 -4.59 1.59
N GLY A 35 7.86 -3.78 0.55
CA GLY A 35 8.96 -2.86 0.37
C GLY A 35 8.65 -1.55 1.09
N PRO A 36 9.27 -0.44 0.70
CA PRO A 36 9.01 0.85 1.31
C PRO A 36 7.54 1.25 1.17
N VAL A 37 6.96 1.77 2.25
CA VAL A 37 5.59 2.28 2.26
C VAL A 37 5.62 3.68 2.86
N ALA A 38 4.99 4.63 2.19
CA ALA A 38 4.93 6.02 2.64
C ALA A 38 3.50 6.54 2.55
N ILE A 39 3.17 7.46 3.44
CA ILE A 39 1.86 8.12 3.42
C ILE A 39 1.97 9.36 2.54
N SER A 40 1.02 9.51 1.62
CA SER A 40 0.94 10.64 0.72
C SER A 40 -0.30 11.47 1.05
N HIS A 41 -0.13 12.79 1.07
CA HIS A 41 -1.23 13.74 1.26
C HIS A 41 -1.47 14.56 0.00
N LYS A 42 -0.95 14.13 -1.12
CA LYS A 42 -1.03 14.88 -2.37
C LYS A 42 -2.47 15.09 -2.83
N ASN A 43 -3.31 14.09 -2.63
CA ASN A 43 -4.71 14.13 -3.07
C ASN A 43 -5.54 13.29 -2.11
N GLY A 44 -5.73 13.80 -0.91
CA GLY A 44 -6.26 13.02 0.20
C GLY A 44 -5.14 12.19 0.83
N THR A 45 -5.45 11.46 1.89
CA THR A 45 -4.46 10.66 2.61
C THR A 45 -4.51 9.22 2.12
N VAL A 46 -3.43 8.78 1.50
CA VAL A 46 -3.29 7.41 1.00
C VAL A 46 -1.91 6.86 1.35
N ALA A 47 -1.77 5.54 1.31
CA ALA A 47 -0.46 4.91 1.46
C ALA A 47 0.01 4.42 0.09
N CYS A 48 1.25 4.76 -0.25
CA CYS A 48 1.89 4.36 -1.50
C CYS A 48 3.07 3.48 -1.16
N GLY A 49 3.18 2.33 -1.81
CA GLY A 49 4.28 1.45 -1.50
C GLY A 49 4.40 0.31 -2.49
N THR A 50 5.20 -0.68 -2.12
CA THR A 50 5.38 -1.88 -2.93
C THR A 50 5.15 -3.12 -2.08
N VAL A 51 4.73 -4.19 -2.72
CA VAL A 51 4.49 -5.47 -2.08
C VAL A 51 4.75 -6.60 -3.07
N SER A 52 5.29 -7.70 -2.57
CA SER A 52 5.32 -8.95 -3.34
C SER A 52 4.51 -9.99 -2.59
N SER A 53 3.90 -10.91 -3.34
CA SER A 53 3.11 -11.97 -2.75
C SER A 53 3.12 -13.18 -3.66
N ARG A 54 2.69 -14.33 -3.12
CA ARG A 54 2.56 -15.53 -3.90
C ARG A 54 1.38 -15.40 -4.87
N ASN A 55 1.65 -15.67 -6.15
CA ASN A 55 0.60 -15.63 -7.19
C ASN A 55 -0.14 -16.96 -7.27
N GLY A 56 -1.14 -17.04 -8.17
CA GLY A 56 -1.95 -18.22 -8.34
C GLY A 56 -1.22 -19.46 -8.84
N PHE A 57 0.02 -19.31 -9.29
CA PHE A 57 0.87 -20.39 -9.77
C PHE A 57 1.89 -20.85 -8.74
N GLY A 58 1.83 -20.33 -7.53
CA GLY A 58 2.72 -20.71 -6.45
C GLY A 58 4.05 -19.97 -6.39
N GLY A 59 4.33 -19.11 -7.38
CA GLY A 59 5.55 -18.30 -7.39
C GLY A 59 5.31 -16.91 -6.82
N MET A 60 6.38 -16.22 -6.46
CA MET A 60 6.29 -14.83 -5.99
C MET A 60 6.14 -13.87 -7.17
N SER A 61 5.30 -12.85 -6.99
CA SER A 61 5.01 -11.88 -8.05
C SER A 61 6.14 -10.88 -8.29
N GLY A 62 7.12 -10.79 -7.40
CA GLY A 62 8.05 -9.68 -7.37
C GLY A 62 7.39 -8.43 -6.78
N GLN A 63 8.17 -7.38 -6.55
CA GLN A 63 7.66 -6.15 -5.97
C GLN A 63 6.76 -5.42 -6.97
N GLN A 64 5.53 -5.15 -6.57
CA GLN A 64 4.59 -4.38 -7.38
C GLN A 64 4.08 -3.20 -6.55
N PRO A 65 3.80 -2.06 -7.21
CA PRO A 65 3.29 -0.90 -6.49
C PRO A 65 1.85 -1.08 -6.05
N PHE A 66 1.47 -0.40 -4.97
CA PHE A 66 0.07 -0.36 -4.53
C PHE A 66 -0.28 1.03 -4.04
N ILE A 67 -1.58 1.36 -4.07
CA ILE A 67 -2.14 2.55 -3.45
C ILE A 67 -3.24 2.07 -2.51
N ALA A 68 -3.08 2.33 -1.22
CA ALA A 68 -4.07 1.95 -0.22
C ALA A 68 -4.85 3.17 0.25
N PHE A 69 -6.15 3.13 0.01
CA PHE A 69 -7.10 4.13 0.47
C PHE A 69 -7.69 3.71 1.82
N THR A 70 -8.58 4.53 2.37
CA THR A 70 -9.20 4.23 3.66
C THR A 70 -9.98 2.91 3.64
N ASP A 71 -10.63 2.59 2.53
CA ASP A 71 -11.52 1.44 2.41
C ASP A 71 -11.27 0.57 1.19
N SER A 72 -10.19 0.82 0.46
CA SER A 72 -9.91 0.05 -0.76
C SER A 72 -8.42 0.08 -1.08
N VAL A 73 -8.02 -0.78 -2.01
CA VAL A 73 -6.64 -0.89 -2.46
C VAL A 73 -6.63 -0.98 -3.97
N MET A 74 -5.73 -0.21 -4.60
CA MET A 74 -5.44 -0.33 -6.04
C MET A 74 -4.14 -1.07 -6.24
N LEU A 75 -4.18 -2.07 -7.11
CA LEU A 75 -3.01 -2.81 -7.58
C LEU A 75 -3.04 -2.78 -9.12
N PRO A 76 -1.87 -2.91 -9.78
CA PRO A 76 -1.87 -2.92 -11.25
C PRO A 76 -2.78 -3.99 -11.84
N GLU A 77 -2.95 -5.11 -11.14
CA GLU A 77 -3.77 -6.22 -11.61
C GLU A 77 -5.27 -5.95 -11.54
N ASN A 78 -5.73 -5.03 -10.67
CA ASN A 78 -7.15 -4.74 -10.53
C ASN A 78 -7.54 -3.33 -10.96
N GLU A 79 -6.60 -2.56 -11.51
CA GLU A 79 -6.86 -1.20 -12.00
C GLU A 79 -6.07 -0.97 -13.28
N TRP A 80 -6.78 -0.99 -14.41
CA TRP A 80 -6.13 -0.83 -15.71
C TRP A 80 -5.44 0.53 -15.88
N ASP A 81 -5.91 1.54 -15.15
CA ASP A 81 -5.38 2.90 -15.22
C ASP A 81 -4.45 3.20 -14.05
N PHE A 82 -3.79 2.19 -13.53
CA PHE A 82 -2.97 2.31 -12.31
C PHE A 82 -1.89 3.37 -12.44
N ALA A 83 -1.21 3.45 -13.58
CA ALA A 83 -0.12 4.41 -13.76
C ALA A 83 -0.60 5.86 -13.59
N ALA A 84 -1.78 6.18 -14.12
CA ALA A 84 -2.37 7.51 -13.97
C ALA A 84 -2.78 7.75 -12.51
N GLN A 85 -3.32 6.75 -11.84
CA GLN A 85 -3.71 6.85 -10.43
C GLN A 85 -2.48 7.02 -9.54
N TRP A 86 -1.39 6.31 -9.83
CA TRP A 86 -0.13 6.49 -9.11
C TRP A 86 0.37 7.92 -9.21
N LYS A 87 0.34 8.48 -10.42
CA LYS A 87 0.76 9.85 -10.65
C LYS A 87 -0.08 10.85 -9.86
N LYS A 88 -1.37 10.60 -9.79
CA LYS A 88 -2.33 11.45 -9.08
C LYS A 88 -2.11 11.45 -7.57
N TYR A 89 -1.85 10.29 -6.99
CA TYR A 89 -1.80 10.13 -5.54
C TYR A 89 -0.38 10.02 -4.98
N CYS A 90 0.55 9.46 -5.72
CA CYS A 90 1.85 9.07 -5.20
C CYS A 90 3.03 9.71 -5.94
N GLY A 91 2.84 10.00 -7.19
CA GLY A 91 3.89 10.62 -8.01
C GLY A 91 3.95 12.12 -7.81
#